data_f419f50fd8b820816077771aaf9459b0
#
_entry.id   f419f50fd8b820816077771aaf9459b0
#
_cell.length_a   1.000
_cell.length_b   1.000
_cell.length_c   1.000
_cell.angle_alpha   90.00
_cell.angle_beta   90.00
_cell.angle_gamma   90.00
#
_symmetry.space_group_name_H-M   'P 1'
#
loop_
_entity.id
_entity.type
_entity.pdbx_description
1 polymer ?
#
loop_
_entity_poly.entity_id
_entity_poly.type
_entity_poly.pdbx_seq_one_letter_code
_entity_poly.pdbx_strand_id
1 'polypeptide(L)'
;MIKNNTWTANVVTLFPEMFPGSLSYSLTGKALKNNLWNLKTYNLRKFANGKRKTVDGPSAGGGAGQILKADVLDKAISHIIESSSSYDRNSWPIVALSPRGKVFNQTEALHFSKCKGITVVCGRYEGIDERFLKFHNIPELSLGDFILSGGEIAAQVLIDSVVRLIPGVIGNYKSCLLYTSPSPRDPKTSRMPASA
;
A
#
# COMPACT_ATOMS: atom_id res chain seq x y z
N MET A 1 30.38 -6.66 -2.40
CA MET A 1 29.38 -5.65 -1.97
C MET A 1 28.00 -6.17 -2.36
N ILE A 2 27.25 -6.68 -1.39
CA ILE A 2 25.86 -7.09 -1.58
C ILE A 2 25.09 -5.79 -1.82
N LYS A 3 24.58 -5.57 -3.02
CA LYS A 3 23.57 -4.52 -3.27
C LYS A 3 22.34 -4.92 -2.45
N ASN A 4 22.25 -4.41 -1.24
CA ASN A 4 21.04 -4.52 -0.44
C ASN A 4 19.94 -3.82 -1.24
N ASN A 5 19.05 -4.61 -1.83
CA ASN A 5 17.89 -4.13 -2.57
C ASN A 5 16.94 -3.57 -1.50
N THR A 6 17.07 -2.28 -1.20
CA THR A 6 16.26 -1.58 -0.19
C THR A 6 14.79 -1.73 -0.56
N TRP A 7 13.98 -2.25 0.37
CA TRP A 7 12.55 -2.39 0.18
C TRP A 7 11.92 -1.05 -0.21
N THR A 8 11.11 -1.01 -1.23
CA THR A 8 10.59 0.25 -1.77
C THR A 8 9.08 0.21 -1.91
N ALA A 9 8.40 1.22 -1.38
CA ALA A 9 7.00 1.49 -1.66
C ALA A 9 6.87 2.47 -2.83
N ASN A 10 6.23 2.05 -3.91
CA ASN A 10 5.76 2.93 -4.97
C ASN A 10 4.30 3.29 -4.69
N VAL A 11 3.94 4.56 -4.69
CA VAL A 11 2.58 5.03 -4.47
C VAL A 11 2.10 5.82 -5.67
N VAL A 12 1.09 5.32 -6.35
CA VAL A 12 0.40 5.97 -7.46
C VAL A 12 -0.78 6.74 -6.90
N THR A 13 -0.74 8.08 -6.98
CA THR A 13 -1.69 8.96 -6.27
C THR A 13 -1.94 10.27 -7.03
N LEU A 14 -3.02 10.96 -6.71
CA LEU A 14 -3.29 12.35 -7.11
C LEU A 14 -2.63 13.39 -6.18
N PHE A 15 -2.23 12.97 -4.97
CA PHE A 15 -1.76 13.85 -3.91
C PHE A 15 -0.41 13.37 -3.36
N PRO A 16 0.68 13.44 -4.15
CA PRO A 16 2.01 13.01 -3.70
C PRO A 16 2.50 13.78 -2.47
N GLU A 17 2.01 14.99 -2.25
CA GLU A 17 2.31 15.85 -1.09
C GLU A 17 1.79 15.28 0.24
N MET A 18 0.85 14.33 0.23
CA MET A 18 0.44 13.60 1.43
C MET A 18 1.50 12.61 1.93
N PHE A 19 2.54 12.37 1.14
CA PHE A 19 3.61 11.44 1.46
C PHE A 19 4.94 12.16 1.69
N PRO A 20 5.74 11.67 2.64
CA PRO A 20 5.55 10.47 3.47
C PRO A 20 4.52 10.64 4.60
N GLY A 21 4.02 11.83 4.90
CA GLY A 21 3.04 12.07 5.94
C GLY A 21 3.47 11.50 7.30
N SER A 22 2.61 10.70 7.94
CA SER A 22 2.89 10.04 9.22
C SER A 22 4.09 9.10 9.18
N LEU A 23 4.43 8.55 8.02
CA LEU A 23 5.58 7.65 7.81
C LEU A 23 6.94 8.35 7.99
N SER A 24 6.99 9.69 8.07
CA SER A 24 8.22 10.45 8.33
C SER A 24 8.64 10.51 9.80
N TYR A 25 7.81 10.01 10.69
CA TYR A 25 8.01 10.12 12.14
C TYR A 25 8.38 8.77 12.77
N SER A 26 8.87 8.84 14.03
CA SER A 26 9.17 7.68 14.86
C SER A 26 10.09 6.65 14.18
N LEU A 27 9.83 5.36 14.37
CA LEU A 27 10.65 4.26 13.87
C LEU A 27 10.63 4.18 12.35
N THR A 28 9.46 4.31 11.75
CA THR A 28 9.27 4.28 10.28
C THR A 28 10.06 5.40 9.62
N GLY A 29 10.02 6.63 10.18
CA GLY A 29 10.76 7.78 9.66
C GLY A 29 12.27 7.67 9.86
N LYS A 30 12.73 7.13 11.00
CA LYS A 30 14.17 6.84 11.20
C LYS A 30 14.67 5.81 10.19
N ALA A 31 13.90 4.76 9.96
CA ALA A 31 14.22 3.72 8.98
C ALA A 31 14.29 4.27 7.55
N LEU A 32 13.41 5.18 7.18
CA LEU A 32 13.42 5.88 5.89
C LEU A 32 14.70 6.72 5.72
N LYS A 33 15.06 7.51 6.74
CA LYS A 33 16.30 8.31 6.75
C LYS A 33 17.57 7.46 6.68
N ASN A 34 17.53 6.27 7.26
CA ASN A 34 18.65 5.31 7.25
C ASN A 34 18.64 4.39 6.01
N ASN A 35 17.79 4.64 5.03
CA ASN A 35 17.66 3.85 3.80
C ASN A 35 17.37 2.34 4.03
N LEU A 36 16.70 1.98 5.13
CA LEU A 36 16.22 0.62 5.37
C LEU A 36 15.01 0.31 4.48
N TRP A 37 14.27 1.33 4.14
CA TRP A 37 13.21 1.29 3.14
C TRP A 37 13.18 2.60 2.35
N ASN A 38 12.46 2.62 1.24
CA ASN A 38 12.36 3.79 0.36
C ASN A 38 10.92 4.04 -0.06
N LEU A 39 10.60 5.29 -0.39
CA LEU A 39 9.29 5.72 -0.84
C LEU A 39 9.42 6.50 -2.14
N LYS A 40 8.64 6.10 -3.16
CA LYS A 40 8.51 6.85 -4.41
C LYS A 40 7.04 7.15 -4.67
N THR A 41 6.73 8.39 -5.00
CA THR A 41 5.37 8.81 -5.34
C THR A 41 5.27 9.13 -6.82
N TYR A 42 4.19 8.68 -7.44
CA TYR A 42 3.88 8.89 -8.86
C TYR A 42 2.57 9.66 -8.96
N ASN A 43 2.68 10.94 -9.35
CA ASN A 43 1.50 11.77 -9.53
C ASN A 43 0.78 11.41 -10.82
N LEU A 44 -0.46 10.91 -10.72
CA LEU A 44 -1.28 10.50 -11.86
C LEU A 44 -1.48 11.60 -12.89
N ARG A 45 -1.51 12.88 -12.48
CA ARG A 45 -1.65 14.01 -13.41
C ARG A 45 -0.51 14.11 -14.41
N LYS A 46 0.68 13.57 -14.10
CA LYS A 46 1.83 13.54 -15.02
C LYS A 46 1.63 12.58 -16.19
N PHE A 47 0.76 11.59 -16.03
CA PHE A 47 0.46 10.58 -17.04
C PHE A 47 -0.81 10.88 -17.85
N ALA A 48 -1.54 11.91 -17.46
CA ALA A 48 -2.75 12.35 -18.17
C ALA A 48 -2.40 13.13 -19.44
N ASN A 49 -3.20 12.90 -20.48
CA ASN A 49 -3.07 13.61 -21.77
C ASN A 49 -3.76 14.98 -21.74
N GLY A 50 -3.36 15.82 -22.69
CA GLY A 50 -3.98 17.14 -22.97
C GLY A 50 -3.61 18.23 -21.97
N LYS A 51 -3.97 19.46 -22.27
CA LYS A 51 -3.64 20.65 -21.46
C LYS A 51 -4.25 20.62 -20.06
N ARG A 52 -5.44 20.04 -19.91
CA ARG A 52 -6.17 19.98 -18.62
C ARG A 52 -5.71 18.85 -17.70
N LYS A 53 -4.89 17.90 -18.20
CA LYS A 53 -4.40 16.73 -17.45
C LYS A 53 -5.51 16.03 -16.66
N THR A 54 -6.64 15.78 -17.31
CA THR A 54 -7.84 15.15 -16.70
C THR A 54 -7.55 13.67 -16.41
N VAL A 55 -7.69 13.27 -15.16
CA VAL A 55 -7.38 11.93 -14.65
C VAL A 55 -8.61 11.08 -14.41
N ASP A 56 -9.78 11.70 -14.42
CA ASP A 56 -11.09 11.12 -14.11
C ASP A 56 -12.04 11.22 -15.30
N GLY A 57 -13.08 10.43 -15.27
CA GLY A 57 -14.12 10.39 -16.29
C GLY A 57 -15.33 9.60 -15.81
N PRO A 58 -16.45 9.65 -16.57
CA PRO A 58 -17.64 8.88 -16.22
C PRO A 58 -17.35 7.37 -16.28
N SER A 59 -18.05 6.61 -15.43
CA SER A 59 -18.01 5.16 -15.48
C SER A 59 -18.51 4.63 -16.82
N ALA A 60 -17.80 3.66 -17.40
CA ALA A 60 -18.19 3.04 -18.68
C ALA A 60 -19.56 2.33 -18.63
N GLY A 61 -20.00 1.91 -17.45
CA GLY A 61 -21.32 1.28 -17.22
C GLY A 61 -22.44 2.26 -16.86
N GLY A 62 -22.19 3.57 -16.90
CA GLY A 62 -23.10 4.57 -16.36
C GLY A 62 -23.05 4.63 -14.83
N GLY A 63 -23.84 5.50 -14.24
CA GLY A 63 -23.88 5.77 -12.80
C GLY A 63 -23.42 7.17 -12.46
N ALA A 64 -23.71 7.60 -11.22
CA ALA A 64 -23.29 8.89 -10.71
C ALA A 64 -21.80 8.89 -10.36
N GLY A 65 -21.13 10.04 -10.53
CA GLY A 65 -19.74 10.23 -10.12
C GLY A 65 -18.73 9.96 -11.23
N GLN A 66 -17.48 10.15 -10.85
CA GLN A 66 -16.33 9.99 -11.73
C GLN A 66 -15.45 8.86 -11.23
N ILE A 67 -14.71 8.20 -12.10
CA ILE A 67 -13.71 7.19 -11.77
C ILE A 67 -12.35 7.57 -12.35
N LEU A 68 -11.28 7.04 -11.76
CA LEU A 68 -9.94 7.18 -12.33
C LEU A 68 -9.86 6.43 -13.66
N LYS A 69 -9.38 7.13 -14.70
CA LYS A 69 -9.29 6.61 -16.07
C LYS A 69 -8.28 5.49 -16.21
N ALA A 70 -8.67 4.44 -16.93
CA ALA A 70 -7.84 3.29 -17.21
C ALA A 70 -6.56 3.65 -17.96
N ASP A 71 -6.62 4.52 -18.97
CA ASP A 71 -5.46 4.92 -19.80
C ASP A 71 -4.41 5.71 -19.01
N VAL A 72 -4.83 6.50 -18.02
CA VAL A 72 -3.90 7.26 -17.16
C VAL A 72 -3.20 6.32 -16.18
N LEU A 73 -3.95 5.41 -15.58
CA LEU A 73 -3.43 4.40 -14.66
C LEU A 73 -2.49 3.43 -15.37
N ASP A 74 -2.87 2.99 -16.57
CA ASP A 74 -2.05 2.11 -17.42
C ASP A 74 -0.68 2.72 -17.70
N LYS A 75 -0.62 3.98 -18.14
CA LYS A 75 0.65 4.69 -18.37
C LYS A 75 1.49 4.80 -17.10
N ALA A 76 0.86 5.05 -15.96
CA ALA A 76 1.58 5.15 -14.69
C ALA A 76 2.20 3.81 -14.29
N ILE A 77 1.45 2.72 -14.41
CA ILE A 77 1.94 1.38 -14.08
C ILE A 77 2.98 0.89 -15.09
N SER A 78 2.76 1.09 -16.39
CA SER A 78 3.74 0.76 -17.43
C SER A 78 5.07 1.48 -17.20
N HIS A 79 5.03 2.78 -16.87
CA HIS A 79 6.23 3.55 -16.53
C HIS A 79 6.99 2.97 -15.32
N ILE A 80 6.27 2.52 -14.27
CA ILE A 80 6.89 1.91 -13.09
C ILE A 80 7.55 0.58 -13.45
N ILE A 81 6.87 -0.25 -14.25
CA ILE A 81 7.37 -1.54 -14.70
C ILE A 81 8.61 -1.37 -15.57
N GLU A 82 8.57 -0.49 -16.55
CA GLU A 82 9.67 -0.21 -17.49
C GLU A 82 10.88 0.42 -16.82
N SER A 83 10.67 1.20 -15.75
CA SER A 83 11.74 1.80 -14.97
C SER A 83 12.56 0.78 -14.17
N SER A 84 12.09 -0.46 -14.10
CA SER A 84 12.77 -1.57 -13.42
C SER A 84 13.37 -2.51 -14.45
N SER A 85 14.69 -2.68 -14.45
CA SER A 85 15.42 -3.55 -15.38
C SER A 85 15.04 -5.04 -15.30
N SER A 86 14.36 -5.46 -14.23
CA SER A 86 13.86 -6.84 -14.04
C SER A 86 12.63 -6.82 -13.14
N TYR A 87 11.51 -6.30 -13.65
CA TYR A 87 10.26 -6.30 -12.92
C TYR A 87 9.68 -7.72 -12.86
N ASP A 88 9.38 -8.18 -11.66
CA ASP A 88 8.70 -9.45 -11.40
C ASP A 88 7.59 -9.23 -10.38
N ARG A 89 6.36 -9.52 -10.75
CA ARG A 89 5.18 -9.33 -9.90
C ARG A 89 5.19 -10.14 -8.61
N ASN A 90 5.82 -11.29 -8.59
CA ASN A 90 5.92 -12.11 -7.38
C ASN A 90 6.80 -11.46 -6.33
N SER A 91 7.86 -10.79 -6.78
CA SER A 91 8.79 -10.08 -5.89
C SER A 91 8.44 -8.59 -5.72
N TRP A 92 7.52 -8.06 -6.55
CA TRP A 92 7.06 -6.66 -6.48
C TRP A 92 5.57 -6.56 -6.84
N PRO A 93 4.69 -6.92 -5.93
CA PRO A 93 3.25 -6.89 -6.17
C PRO A 93 2.73 -5.47 -6.41
N ILE A 94 1.68 -5.39 -7.24
CA ILE A 94 0.87 -4.19 -7.43
C ILE A 94 -0.50 -4.45 -6.82
N VAL A 95 -0.99 -3.54 -5.99
CA VAL A 95 -2.30 -3.62 -5.34
C VAL A 95 -3.06 -2.30 -5.50
N ALA A 96 -4.37 -2.37 -5.62
CA ALA A 96 -5.25 -1.22 -5.61
C ALA A 96 -6.01 -1.14 -4.27
N LEU A 97 -6.11 0.06 -3.72
CA LEU A 97 -6.86 0.26 -2.47
C LEU A 97 -8.32 0.59 -2.78
N SER A 98 -9.21 -0.22 -2.25
CA SER A 98 -10.65 -0.15 -2.48
C SER A 98 -11.41 -0.73 -1.29
N PRO A 99 -12.54 -0.14 -0.85
CA PRO A 99 -13.35 -0.73 0.21
C PRO A 99 -13.95 -2.09 -0.17
N ARG A 100 -14.04 -2.40 -1.46
CA ARG A 100 -14.56 -3.68 -1.99
C ARG A 100 -13.53 -4.82 -1.97
N GLY A 101 -12.27 -4.48 -1.74
CA GLY A 101 -11.16 -5.41 -1.82
C GLY A 101 -11.15 -6.44 -0.68
N LYS A 102 -10.28 -7.44 -0.81
CA LYS A 102 -9.99 -8.37 0.28
C LYS A 102 -9.42 -7.59 1.46
N VAL A 103 -9.87 -7.92 2.68
CA VAL A 103 -9.39 -7.26 3.89
C VAL A 103 -7.90 -7.56 4.10
N PHE A 104 -7.10 -6.49 4.17
CA PHE A 104 -5.68 -6.55 4.49
C PHE A 104 -5.48 -7.03 5.93
N ASN A 105 -4.53 -7.93 6.15
CA ASN A 105 -4.24 -8.50 7.45
C ASN A 105 -2.73 -8.68 7.67
N GLN A 106 -2.37 -9.13 8.87
CA GLN A 106 -0.96 -9.31 9.26
C GLN A 106 -0.21 -10.33 8.39
N THR A 107 -0.89 -11.37 7.89
CA THR A 107 -0.28 -12.36 7.01
C THR A 107 0.14 -11.75 5.68
N GLU A 108 -0.69 -10.86 5.12
CA GLU A 108 -0.36 -10.12 3.91
C GLU A 108 0.74 -9.08 4.15
N ALA A 109 0.72 -8.38 5.28
CA ALA A 109 1.82 -7.50 5.67
C ALA A 109 3.16 -8.24 5.73
N LEU A 110 3.17 -9.44 6.33
CA LEU A 110 4.35 -10.30 6.39
C LEU A 110 4.79 -10.79 5.01
N HIS A 111 3.84 -11.12 4.12
CA HIS A 111 4.14 -11.47 2.74
C HIS A 111 4.82 -10.30 2.00
N PHE A 112 4.22 -9.12 2.05
CA PHE A 112 4.77 -7.93 1.39
C PHE A 112 6.12 -7.48 1.95
N SER A 113 6.38 -7.69 3.24
CA SER A 113 7.67 -7.36 3.85
C SER A 113 8.83 -8.22 3.33
N LYS A 114 8.54 -9.41 2.79
CA LYS A 114 9.53 -10.33 2.20
C LYS A 114 9.75 -10.06 0.71
N CYS A 115 8.91 -9.25 0.08
CA CYS A 115 9.07 -8.81 -1.30
C CYS A 115 10.21 -7.76 -1.42
N LYS A 116 10.61 -7.42 -2.63
CA LYS A 116 11.55 -6.32 -2.91
C LYS A 116 10.91 -4.94 -2.69
N GLY A 117 9.59 -4.88 -2.76
CA GLY A 117 8.80 -3.68 -2.60
C GLY A 117 7.33 -3.94 -2.94
N ILE A 118 6.54 -2.89 -2.95
CA ILE A 118 5.13 -2.92 -3.33
C ILE A 118 4.78 -1.69 -4.16
N THR A 119 3.85 -1.82 -5.09
CA THR A 119 3.23 -0.69 -5.77
C THR A 119 1.78 -0.59 -5.33
N VAL A 120 1.40 0.55 -4.75
CA VAL A 120 0.05 0.81 -4.22
C VAL A 120 -0.63 1.85 -5.08
N VAL A 121 -1.78 1.52 -5.63
CA VAL A 121 -2.64 2.44 -6.40
C VAL A 121 -3.71 3.00 -5.46
N CYS A 122 -3.68 4.30 -5.23
CA CYS A 122 -4.66 5.00 -4.39
C CYS A 122 -5.91 5.33 -5.20
N GLY A 123 -7.03 4.73 -4.84
CA GLY A 123 -8.33 5.07 -5.42
C GLY A 123 -8.80 6.46 -4.97
N ARG A 124 -9.48 7.16 -5.86
CA ARG A 124 -10.16 8.45 -5.63
C ARG A 124 -11.48 8.47 -6.37
N TYR A 125 -12.32 9.45 -6.07
CA TYR A 125 -13.67 9.56 -6.62
C TYR A 125 -14.51 8.32 -6.27
N GLU A 126 -15.26 7.77 -7.23
CA GLU A 126 -16.04 6.53 -7.05
C GLU A 126 -15.19 5.26 -7.26
N GLY A 127 -13.88 5.41 -7.46
CA GLY A 127 -12.94 4.31 -7.56
C GLY A 127 -12.09 4.29 -8.83
N ILE A 128 -11.65 3.09 -9.17
CA ILE A 128 -10.75 2.81 -10.28
C ILE A 128 -11.54 2.08 -11.38
N ASP A 129 -11.26 2.40 -12.65
CA ASP A 129 -11.86 1.70 -13.77
C ASP A 129 -11.53 0.20 -13.73
N GLU A 130 -12.54 -0.64 -13.64
CA GLU A 130 -12.38 -2.10 -13.54
C GLU A 130 -11.63 -2.72 -14.72
N ARG A 131 -11.71 -2.12 -15.91
CA ARG A 131 -11.00 -2.60 -17.09
C ARG A 131 -9.49 -2.57 -16.86
N PHE A 132 -8.98 -1.53 -16.19
CA PHE A 132 -7.58 -1.44 -15.80
C PHE A 132 -7.21 -2.53 -14.80
N LEU A 133 -8.00 -2.74 -13.75
CA LEU A 133 -7.73 -3.76 -12.75
C LEU A 133 -7.69 -5.17 -13.35
N LYS A 134 -8.66 -5.48 -14.22
CA LYS A 134 -8.74 -6.77 -14.93
C LYS A 134 -7.59 -6.97 -15.92
N PHE A 135 -7.28 -5.94 -16.72
CA PHE A 135 -6.22 -6.01 -17.73
C PHE A 135 -4.86 -6.28 -17.09
N HIS A 136 -4.56 -5.58 -16.01
CA HIS A 136 -3.30 -5.76 -15.28
C HIS A 136 -3.35 -6.85 -14.21
N ASN A 137 -4.47 -7.54 -14.02
CA ASN A 137 -4.68 -8.51 -12.93
C ASN A 137 -4.24 -7.98 -11.56
N ILE A 138 -4.72 -6.77 -11.21
CA ILE A 138 -4.38 -6.08 -9.97
C ILE A 138 -5.43 -6.41 -8.91
N PRO A 139 -5.04 -7.04 -7.78
CA PRO A 139 -5.95 -7.28 -6.69
C PRO A 139 -6.33 -6.00 -5.96
N GLU A 140 -7.59 -5.93 -5.50
CA GLU A 140 -8.06 -4.88 -4.61
C GLU A 140 -7.88 -5.30 -3.15
N LEU A 141 -7.38 -4.36 -2.33
CA LEU A 141 -7.23 -4.51 -0.88
C LEU A 141 -8.05 -3.47 -0.13
N SER A 142 -8.72 -3.90 0.93
CA SER A 142 -9.47 -3.06 1.85
C SER A 142 -8.79 -3.03 3.21
N LEU A 143 -8.87 -1.91 3.94
CA LEU A 143 -8.46 -1.83 5.34
C LEU A 143 -9.56 -2.26 6.32
N GLY A 144 -10.79 -2.37 5.85
CA GLY A 144 -11.95 -2.71 6.69
C GLY A 144 -13.26 -2.25 6.08
N ASP A 145 -14.34 -2.47 6.81
CA ASP A 145 -15.70 -2.12 6.39
C ASP A 145 -16.01 -0.65 6.70
N PHE A 146 -15.35 0.25 6.00
CA PHE A 146 -15.55 1.69 6.05
C PHE A 146 -15.01 2.37 4.80
N ILE A 147 -15.50 3.57 4.50
CA ILE A 147 -15.11 4.35 3.33
C ILE A 147 -14.25 5.54 3.76
N LEU A 148 -13.08 5.69 3.12
CA LEU A 148 -12.22 6.86 3.23
C LEU A 148 -12.44 7.79 2.03
N SER A 149 -12.08 9.07 2.19
CA SER A 149 -12.14 10.05 1.09
C SER A 149 -11.14 9.75 -0.06
N GLY A 150 -10.23 8.81 0.14
CA GLY A 150 -9.26 8.33 -0.86
C GLY A 150 -8.30 7.32 -0.29
N GLY A 151 -7.53 6.69 -1.17
CA GLY A 151 -6.62 5.60 -0.83
C GLY A 151 -5.33 6.01 -0.12
N GLU A 152 -5.01 7.32 -0.03
CA GLU A 152 -3.69 7.76 0.47
C GLU A 152 -3.46 7.43 1.94
N ILE A 153 -4.47 7.63 2.80
CA ILE A 153 -4.39 7.27 4.23
C ILE A 153 -4.29 5.74 4.36
N ALA A 154 -5.09 5.02 3.58
CA ALA A 154 -5.01 3.56 3.54
C ALA A 154 -3.63 3.06 3.09
N ALA A 155 -3.00 3.72 2.11
CA ALA A 155 -1.64 3.42 1.68
C ALA A 155 -0.62 3.64 2.79
N GLN A 156 -0.74 4.72 3.57
CA GLN A 156 0.14 4.96 4.72
C GLN A 156 0.01 3.86 5.78
N VAL A 157 -1.21 3.43 6.11
CA VAL A 157 -1.45 2.34 7.07
C VAL A 157 -0.86 1.02 6.57
N LEU A 158 -1.08 0.68 5.29
CA LEU A 158 -0.52 -0.51 4.68
C LEU A 158 1.02 -0.48 4.73
N ILE A 159 1.63 0.63 4.30
CA ILE A 159 3.08 0.78 4.26
C ILE A 159 3.67 0.71 5.67
N ASP A 160 3.08 1.39 6.66
CA ASP A 160 3.54 1.32 8.06
C ASP A 160 3.51 -0.11 8.60
N SER A 161 2.41 -0.81 8.36
CA SER A 161 2.23 -2.21 8.78
C SER A 161 3.28 -3.15 8.17
N VAL A 162 3.72 -2.89 6.94
CA VAL A 162 4.74 -3.68 6.24
C VAL A 162 6.14 -3.27 6.68
N VAL A 163 6.44 -1.97 6.71
CA VAL A 163 7.78 -1.43 7.00
C VAL A 163 8.25 -1.85 8.39
N ARG A 164 7.37 -1.86 9.39
CA ARG A 164 7.73 -2.32 10.74
C ARG A 164 8.21 -3.77 10.80
N LEU A 165 7.89 -4.59 9.79
CA LEU A 165 8.31 -6.00 9.69
C LEU A 165 9.66 -6.17 8.96
N ILE A 166 10.19 -5.09 8.38
CA ILE A 166 11.49 -5.12 7.70
C ILE A 166 12.60 -5.23 8.76
N PRO A 167 13.58 -6.13 8.57
CA PRO A 167 14.70 -6.27 9.49
C PRO A 167 15.43 -4.93 9.75
N GLY A 168 15.67 -4.62 11.03
CA GLY A 168 16.36 -3.40 11.45
C GLY A 168 15.45 -2.17 11.65
N VAL A 169 14.18 -2.22 11.30
CA VAL A 169 13.23 -1.11 11.56
C VAL A 169 12.80 -1.11 13.02
N ILE A 170 12.46 -2.27 13.56
CA ILE A 170 12.17 -2.46 14.98
C ILE A 170 13.37 -3.15 15.63
N GLY A 171 13.85 -2.61 16.76
CA GLY A 171 15.05 -3.08 17.43
C GLY A 171 14.98 -4.50 17.99
N ASN A 172 13.78 -5.03 18.24
CA ASN A 172 13.59 -6.40 18.68
C ASN A 172 12.58 -7.11 17.78
N TYR A 173 13.04 -8.10 17.02
CA TYR A 173 12.20 -8.92 16.14
C TYR A 173 11.04 -9.62 16.86
N LYS A 174 11.17 -9.87 18.17
CA LYS A 174 10.13 -10.46 19.02
C LYS A 174 9.06 -9.46 19.47
N SER A 175 9.19 -8.17 19.18
CA SER A 175 8.24 -7.12 19.57
C SER A 175 6.98 -7.04 18.69
N CYS A 176 6.57 -8.15 18.09
CA CYS A 176 5.28 -8.22 17.40
C CYS A 176 4.18 -8.42 18.46
N LEU A 177 3.52 -7.35 18.86
CA LEU A 177 2.50 -7.32 19.92
C LEU A 177 1.32 -8.29 19.70
N LEU A 178 1.10 -8.78 18.48
CA LEU A 178 -0.01 -9.69 18.16
C LEU A 178 0.30 -11.18 18.45
N TYR A 179 1.58 -11.53 18.65
CA TYR A 179 2.00 -12.94 18.79
C TYR A 179 2.93 -13.18 19.98
N THR A 180 3.20 -12.17 20.78
CA THR A 180 3.85 -12.35 22.09
C THR A 180 2.82 -12.73 23.13
N SER A 181 3.24 -13.49 24.14
CA SER A 181 2.44 -14.03 25.24
C SER A 181 1.21 -13.19 25.59
N PRO A 182 0.06 -13.82 25.80
CA PRO A 182 -1.16 -13.11 26.11
C PRO A 182 -0.92 -12.15 27.30
N SER A 183 -1.31 -10.89 27.13
CA SER A 183 -1.23 -9.89 28.20
C SER A 183 -2.11 -10.37 29.38
N PRO A 184 -1.71 -10.15 30.62
CA PRO A 184 -2.59 -10.38 31.77
C PRO A 184 -3.93 -9.62 31.69
N ARG A 185 -4.01 -8.63 30.80
CA ARG A 185 -5.25 -7.89 30.48
C ARG A 185 -6.03 -8.47 29.30
N ASP A 186 -5.55 -9.55 28.67
CA ASP A 186 -6.30 -10.22 27.60
C ASP A 186 -7.50 -10.94 28.22
N PRO A 187 -8.74 -10.65 27.81
CA PRO A 187 -9.95 -11.28 28.38
C PRO A 187 -9.96 -12.80 28.25
N LYS A 188 -9.15 -13.39 27.35
CA LYS A 188 -9.00 -14.85 27.23
C LYS A 188 -8.14 -15.45 28.34
N THR A 189 -7.22 -14.70 28.93
CA THR A 189 -6.36 -15.17 30.04
C THR A 189 -7.02 -15.02 31.40
N SER A 190 -7.98 -14.10 31.55
CA SER A 190 -8.73 -13.92 32.82
C SER A 190 -9.70 -15.06 33.10
N ARG A 191 -9.88 -16.04 32.19
CA ARG A 191 -10.76 -17.21 32.34
C ARG A 191 -10.04 -18.52 32.65
N MET A 192 -8.72 -18.51 32.84
CA MET A 192 -8.04 -19.70 33.35
C MET A 192 -8.41 -19.88 34.83
N PRO A 193 -9.04 -20.99 35.24
CA PRO A 193 -9.23 -21.29 36.63
C PRO A 193 -7.86 -21.42 37.31
N ALA A 194 -7.69 -20.77 38.42
CA ALA A 194 -6.56 -21.04 39.27
C ALA A 194 -6.55 -22.56 39.54
N SER A 195 -5.55 -23.25 39.04
CA SER A 195 -5.33 -24.63 39.33
C SER A 195 -5.12 -24.75 40.84
N ALA A 196 -6.01 -25.48 41.47
CA ALA A 196 -5.91 -25.91 42.87
C ALA A 196 -4.63 -26.74 43.08
#